data_85b583e954ca038dc5b4a62a73d8c184
#
_entry.id   85b583e954ca038dc5b4a62a73d8c184
#
_cell.length_a   1.000
_cell.length_b   1.000
_cell.length_c   1.000
_cell.angle_alpha   90.00
_cell.angle_beta   90.00
_cell.angle_gamma   90.00
#
_symmetry.space_group_name_H-M   'P 1'
#
loop_
_entity.id
_entity.type
_entity.pdbx_description
1 polymer ?
#
loop_
_entity_poly.entity_id
_entity_poly.type
_entity_poly.pdbx_seq_one_letter_code
_entity_poly.pdbx_strand_id
1 'polypeptide(L)'
;MEENMAVAGQLPGLAIRRLYEAWSQGGAGLIITGNVMVDGRALTGPGGIVLEADTPLAPFIEWAKVMRAHGAHAWMQISHPGRQVRAEMGGSAWAPSAVALELGKHSKLFAQPRAMTAAEIDETIQRFAATANAAEQAGFTGVEIHAAHGYLLSQFLSPLTNQREDAWGGTLANRARLLLDTVRAVRARVSRHFCVAVKLNSADFQRGGFSEDDARQVVLWLNELPVDLVELSGGSYESPAMQGRTADGRTLAREAFFLEFAQTIASVASMPIMVTGGIRRRAIAEQVIAHGVAVVGMATALAIAPNLPNDWLAGGNRIAEIPRVDWNDKGMAGLATMSLVKRYLWSFAKGKEPATHYSPFVSLVVDQWRLKQLARRYRKWLASRS
;
A
#
# COMPACT_ATOMS: atom_id res chain seq x y z
N MET A 1 -3.38 -0.58 -0.07
CA MET A 1 -4.53 -1.33 -0.66
C MET A 1 -4.46 -1.19 -2.17
N GLU A 2 -5.13 -2.02 -2.92
CA GLU A 2 -5.10 -2.00 -4.39
C GLU A 2 -6.52 -2.16 -4.92
N GLU A 3 -7.13 -1.08 -5.41
CA GLU A 3 -8.52 -1.07 -5.87
C GLU A 3 -8.65 -1.63 -7.30
N ASN A 4 -7.63 -1.45 -8.13
CA ASN A 4 -7.66 -1.81 -9.55
C ASN A 4 -8.85 -1.19 -10.30
N MET A 5 -9.06 0.13 -10.10
CA MET A 5 -10.21 0.88 -10.63
C MET A 5 -9.82 2.00 -11.59
N ALA A 6 -8.57 2.05 -12.04
CA ALA A 6 -8.15 3.05 -13.02
C ALA A 6 -9.00 2.99 -14.29
N VAL A 7 -9.25 4.13 -14.91
CA VAL A 7 -9.86 4.25 -16.25
C VAL A 7 -8.78 4.28 -17.34
N ALA A 8 -9.14 4.59 -18.59
CA ALA A 8 -8.18 4.74 -19.68
C ALA A 8 -7.07 5.72 -19.29
N GLY A 9 -5.83 5.46 -19.72
CA GLY A 9 -4.67 6.26 -19.34
C GLY A 9 -4.16 6.00 -17.92
N GLN A 10 -4.63 4.96 -17.24
CA GLN A 10 -4.32 4.63 -15.84
C GLN A 10 -4.66 5.78 -14.86
N LEU A 11 -5.74 6.53 -15.15
CA LEU A 11 -6.19 7.69 -14.40
C LEU A 11 -7.28 7.32 -13.37
N PRO A 12 -7.45 8.11 -12.30
CA PRO A 12 -8.58 7.97 -11.39
C PRO A 12 -9.88 8.41 -12.09
N GLY A 13 -10.91 7.55 -12.05
CA GLY A 13 -12.20 7.82 -12.66
C GLY A 13 -13.33 7.99 -11.64
N LEU A 14 -14.58 8.06 -12.14
CA LEU A 14 -15.75 8.24 -11.29
C LEU A 14 -15.89 7.15 -10.22
N ALA A 15 -15.53 5.90 -10.52
CA ALA A 15 -15.59 4.78 -9.58
C ALA A 15 -14.71 5.03 -8.35
N ILE A 16 -13.47 5.48 -8.57
CA ILE A 16 -12.53 5.85 -7.49
C ILE A 16 -13.11 7.03 -6.70
N ARG A 17 -13.57 8.09 -7.34
CA ARG A 17 -14.12 9.26 -6.64
C ARG A 17 -15.28 8.90 -5.73
N ARG A 18 -16.26 8.11 -6.19
CA ARG A 18 -17.37 7.65 -5.36
C ARG A 18 -16.97 6.78 -4.18
N LEU A 19 -15.98 5.90 -4.39
CA LEU A 19 -15.44 5.07 -3.30
C LEU A 19 -14.80 5.93 -2.21
N TYR A 20 -13.97 6.89 -2.59
CA TYR A 20 -13.27 7.75 -1.63
C TYR A 20 -14.19 8.80 -1.00
N GLU A 21 -15.24 9.23 -1.69
CA GLU A 21 -16.32 10.03 -1.13
C GLU A 21 -17.05 9.30 0.01
N ALA A 22 -17.34 8.01 -0.16
CA ALA A 22 -17.96 7.20 0.89
C ALA A 22 -17.07 7.11 2.15
N TRP A 23 -15.76 7.02 2.00
CA TRP A 23 -14.84 7.06 3.15
C TRP A 23 -14.72 8.45 3.77
N SER A 24 -14.74 9.50 2.98
CA SER A 24 -14.75 10.88 3.46
C SER A 24 -16.02 11.18 4.27
N GLN A 25 -17.19 10.75 3.78
CA GLN A 25 -18.46 10.83 4.50
C GLN A 25 -18.47 9.97 5.76
N GLY A 26 -17.70 8.88 5.78
CA GLY A 26 -17.61 7.93 6.89
C GLY A 26 -16.86 8.41 8.12
N GLY A 27 -16.31 9.63 8.12
CA GLY A 27 -15.68 10.26 9.29
C GLY A 27 -14.21 9.90 9.51
N ALA A 28 -13.53 9.35 8.50
CA ALA A 28 -12.08 9.15 8.58
C ALA A 28 -11.36 10.52 8.60
N GLY A 29 -10.50 10.76 9.61
CA GLY A 29 -9.72 12.01 9.71
C GLY A 29 -8.56 12.09 8.72
N LEU A 30 -8.02 10.94 8.33
CA LEU A 30 -7.00 10.79 7.30
C LEU A 30 -7.42 9.68 6.33
N ILE A 31 -7.35 9.96 5.04
CA ILE A 31 -7.60 8.97 3.99
C ILE A 31 -6.32 8.85 3.16
N ILE A 32 -5.74 7.65 3.14
CA ILE A 32 -4.58 7.32 2.31
C ILE A 32 -5.08 6.51 1.11
N THR A 33 -4.66 6.89 -0.10
CA THR A 33 -5.07 6.18 -1.32
C THR A 33 -4.52 4.76 -1.36
N GLY A 34 -5.09 3.91 -2.19
CA GLY A 34 -4.36 2.74 -2.69
C GLY A 34 -3.10 3.19 -3.43
N ASN A 35 -2.21 2.24 -3.67
CA ASN A 35 -0.91 2.55 -4.26
C ASN A 35 -1.04 3.19 -5.66
N VAL A 36 -0.51 4.40 -5.79
CA VAL A 36 -0.34 5.11 -7.05
C VAL A 36 1.09 4.88 -7.54
N MET A 37 1.23 4.39 -8.77
CA MET A 37 2.53 4.05 -9.32
C MET A 37 3.27 5.29 -9.82
N VAL A 38 4.54 5.39 -9.45
CA VAL A 38 5.45 6.46 -9.90
C VAL A 38 6.02 6.19 -11.29
N ASP A 39 5.82 4.97 -11.81
CA ASP A 39 6.30 4.52 -13.11
C ASP A 39 5.22 3.68 -13.82
N GLY A 40 4.72 4.19 -14.93
CA GLY A 40 3.70 3.51 -15.74
C GLY A 40 4.19 2.22 -16.41
N ARG A 41 5.51 1.97 -16.45
CA ARG A 41 6.10 0.74 -16.96
C ARG A 41 5.99 -0.43 -15.96
N ALA A 42 5.68 -0.15 -14.69
CA ALA A 42 5.66 -1.13 -13.63
C ALA A 42 4.45 -0.94 -12.71
N LEU A 43 3.48 -1.86 -12.74
CA LEU A 43 2.28 -1.84 -11.91
C LEU A 43 2.17 -3.11 -11.07
N THR A 44 1.61 -2.98 -9.85
CA THR A 44 1.24 -4.12 -9.00
C THR A 44 0.07 -4.90 -9.59
N GLY A 45 -0.91 -4.19 -10.15
CA GLY A 45 -2.09 -4.75 -10.78
C GLY A 45 -2.56 -3.94 -11.98
N PRO A 46 -3.28 -4.56 -12.91
CA PRO A 46 -3.55 -3.98 -14.24
C PRO A 46 -4.50 -2.77 -14.23
N GLY A 47 -5.18 -2.53 -13.13
CA GLY A 47 -6.02 -1.36 -12.91
C GLY A 47 -5.40 -0.36 -11.93
N GLY A 48 -4.07 -0.42 -11.73
CA GLY A 48 -3.32 0.54 -10.94
C GLY A 48 -3.40 1.95 -11.53
N ILE A 49 -3.41 2.96 -10.66
CA ILE A 49 -3.35 4.36 -11.05
C ILE A 49 -1.89 4.77 -11.18
N VAL A 50 -1.58 5.60 -12.16
CA VAL A 50 -0.24 6.11 -12.44
C VAL A 50 -0.25 7.63 -12.37
N LEU A 51 0.75 8.20 -11.70
CA LEU A 51 0.99 9.65 -11.67
C LEU A 51 2.47 9.90 -11.92
N GLU A 52 2.78 10.34 -13.13
CA GLU A 52 4.11 10.75 -13.59
C GLU A 52 4.11 12.26 -13.85
N ALA A 53 5.27 12.83 -14.13
CA ALA A 53 5.44 14.28 -14.31
C ALA A 53 4.56 14.90 -15.43
N ASP A 54 4.26 14.12 -16.45
CA ASP A 54 3.47 14.52 -17.63
C ASP A 54 2.00 14.08 -17.56
N THR A 55 1.59 13.45 -16.46
CA THR A 55 0.22 12.97 -16.30
C THR A 55 -0.76 14.11 -16.11
N PRO A 56 -1.92 14.15 -16.82
CA PRO A 56 -2.95 15.17 -16.62
C PRO A 56 -3.47 15.23 -15.18
N LEU A 57 -3.37 16.37 -14.51
CA LEU A 57 -3.72 16.50 -13.08
C LEU A 57 -5.22 16.62 -12.81
N ALA A 58 -6.03 17.03 -13.78
CA ALA A 58 -7.47 17.27 -13.56
C ALA A 58 -8.21 16.09 -12.90
N PRO A 59 -8.01 14.82 -13.29
CA PRO A 59 -8.66 13.69 -12.60
C PRO A 59 -8.20 13.54 -11.14
N PHE A 60 -6.96 13.87 -10.82
CA PHE A 60 -6.38 13.80 -9.47
C PHE A 60 -6.88 14.94 -8.59
N ILE A 61 -7.06 16.14 -9.15
CA ILE A 61 -7.67 17.30 -8.47
C ILE A 61 -9.08 16.93 -8.00
N GLU A 62 -9.89 16.37 -8.87
CA GLU A 62 -11.23 15.90 -8.51
C GLU A 62 -11.21 14.78 -7.47
N TRP A 63 -10.21 13.91 -7.49
CA TRP A 63 -10.04 12.86 -6.49
C TRP A 63 -9.66 13.43 -5.12
N ALA A 64 -8.66 14.29 -5.05
CA ALA A 64 -8.26 14.96 -3.81
C ALA A 64 -9.43 15.79 -3.22
N LYS A 65 -10.21 16.48 -4.07
CA LYS A 65 -11.38 17.25 -3.66
C LYS A 65 -12.43 16.40 -2.95
N VAL A 66 -12.81 15.25 -3.49
CA VAL A 66 -13.81 14.38 -2.86
C VAL A 66 -13.29 13.73 -1.57
N MET A 67 -12.00 13.40 -1.49
CA MET A 67 -11.40 12.88 -0.27
C MET A 67 -11.46 13.90 0.88
N ARG A 68 -11.35 15.19 0.57
CA ARG A 68 -11.33 16.30 1.55
C ARG A 68 -12.70 16.90 1.84
N ALA A 69 -13.74 16.48 1.12
CA ALA A 69 -15.06 17.13 1.15
C ALA A 69 -15.71 17.17 2.55
N HIS A 70 -15.34 16.23 3.43
CA HIS A 70 -15.89 16.13 4.79
C HIS A 70 -14.82 16.34 5.89
N GLY A 71 -13.76 17.10 5.58
CA GLY A 71 -12.74 17.50 6.56
C GLY A 71 -11.58 16.53 6.74
N ALA A 72 -11.53 15.43 6.00
CA ALA A 72 -10.40 14.51 6.03
C ALA A 72 -9.14 15.11 5.38
N HIS A 73 -7.97 14.73 5.90
CA HIS A 73 -6.72 14.87 5.16
C HIS A 73 -6.66 13.82 4.04
N ALA A 74 -6.15 14.20 2.88
CA ALA A 74 -6.02 13.33 1.71
C ALA A 74 -4.55 13.10 1.39
N TRP A 75 -4.04 11.88 1.62
CA TRP A 75 -2.67 11.52 1.27
C TRP A 75 -2.64 10.51 0.14
N MET A 76 -1.66 10.64 -0.74
CA MET A 76 -1.44 9.70 -1.83
C MET A 76 -0.35 8.70 -1.44
N GLN A 77 -0.66 7.41 -1.41
CA GLN A 77 0.37 6.38 -1.27
C GLN A 77 1.09 6.21 -2.62
N ILE A 78 2.36 6.59 -2.67
CA ILE A 78 3.20 6.50 -3.88
C ILE A 78 4.10 5.26 -3.81
N SER A 79 4.17 4.49 -4.91
CA SER A 79 4.78 3.17 -4.89
C SER A 79 5.42 2.78 -6.22
N HIS A 80 6.36 1.84 -6.15
CA HIS A 80 6.90 1.09 -7.28
C HIS A 80 6.93 -0.41 -6.93
N PRO A 81 6.39 -1.30 -7.77
CA PRO A 81 6.19 -2.71 -7.42
C PRO A 81 7.49 -3.52 -7.29
N GLY A 82 8.58 -3.05 -7.90
CA GLY A 82 9.80 -3.84 -7.96
C GLY A 82 9.58 -5.15 -8.72
N ARG A 83 9.97 -6.27 -8.14
CA ARG A 83 9.77 -7.62 -8.72
C ARG A 83 8.33 -8.12 -8.68
N GLN A 84 7.42 -7.43 -7.98
CA GLN A 84 6.03 -7.86 -7.82
C GLN A 84 5.14 -7.43 -8.99
N VAL A 85 5.60 -7.62 -10.21
CA VAL A 85 4.88 -7.36 -11.47
C VAL A 85 4.38 -8.66 -12.07
N ARG A 86 3.09 -8.73 -12.40
CA ARG A 86 2.49 -9.93 -13.01
C ARG A 86 2.97 -10.10 -14.45
N ALA A 87 3.41 -11.31 -14.83
CA ALA A 87 3.95 -11.63 -16.15
C ALA A 87 2.96 -11.30 -17.28
N GLU A 88 1.66 -11.55 -17.07
CA GLU A 88 0.61 -11.27 -18.07
C GLU A 88 0.45 -9.79 -18.44
N MET A 89 1.02 -8.88 -17.64
CA MET A 89 0.90 -7.44 -17.86
C MET A 89 1.94 -6.90 -18.84
N GLY A 90 3.07 -7.60 -19.03
CA GLY A 90 4.15 -7.17 -19.94
C GLY A 90 4.92 -5.94 -19.47
N GLY A 91 4.77 -5.55 -18.20
CA GLY A 91 5.52 -4.44 -17.60
C GLY A 91 6.93 -4.84 -17.16
N SER A 92 7.70 -3.84 -16.70
CA SER A 92 9.07 -4.02 -16.21
C SER A 92 9.08 -4.52 -14.78
N ALA A 93 9.85 -5.58 -14.52
CA ALA A 93 10.10 -6.09 -13.17
C ALA A 93 11.54 -5.74 -12.75
N TRP A 94 11.74 -4.52 -12.26
CA TRP A 94 13.02 -4.03 -11.77
C TRP A 94 13.15 -4.30 -10.27
N ALA A 95 14.34 -4.70 -9.84
CA ALA A 95 14.60 -5.07 -8.46
C ALA A 95 16.03 -4.70 -8.07
N PRO A 96 16.39 -4.71 -6.77
CA PRO A 96 17.79 -4.55 -6.38
C PRO A 96 18.69 -5.62 -6.99
N SER A 97 18.20 -6.86 -7.07
CA SER A 97 18.89 -8.02 -7.65
C SER A 97 17.91 -8.91 -8.41
N ALA A 98 18.40 -9.79 -9.29
CA ALA A 98 17.60 -10.69 -10.11
C ALA A 98 17.05 -11.89 -9.29
N VAL A 99 16.41 -11.62 -8.14
CA VAL A 99 15.82 -12.63 -7.25
C VAL A 99 14.31 -12.73 -7.51
N ALA A 100 13.86 -13.83 -8.10
CA ALA A 100 12.45 -14.08 -8.38
C ALA A 100 11.62 -14.29 -7.12
N LEU A 101 10.29 -14.13 -7.22
CA LEU A 101 9.35 -14.44 -6.15
C LEU A 101 9.22 -15.97 -5.96
N GLU A 102 9.32 -16.42 -4.70
CA GLU A 102 9.18 -17.82 -4.30
C GLU A 102 7.76 -18.09 -3.74
N LEU A 103 6.82 -18.37 -4.65
CA LEU A 103 5.41 -18.66 -4.34
C LEU A 103 5.01 -20.08 -4.75
N GLY A 104 5.97 -21.00 -4.86
CA GLY A 104 5.78 -22.35 -5.34
C GLY A 104 5.19 -22.37 -6.76
N LYS A 105 4.10 -23.11 -6.97
CA LYS A 105 3.41 -23.17 -8.28
C LYS A 105 2.94 -21.82 -8.83
N HIS A 106 2.80 -20.81 -7.97
CA HIS A 106 2.33 -19.47 -8.35
C HIS A 106 3.45 -18.50 -8.72
N SER A 107 4.73 -18.86 -8.54
CA SER A 107 5.89 -18.02 -8.92
C SER A 107 5.84 -17.61 -10.40
N LYS A 108 5.38 -18.51 -11.29
CA LYS A 108 5.23 -18.27 -12.74
C LYS A 108 4.21 -17.18 -13.13
N LEU A 109 3.38 -16.73 -12.18
CA LEU A 109 2.45 -15.63 -12.41
C LEU A 109 3.14 -14.26 -12.43
N PHE A 110 4.39 -14.19 -11.99
CA PHE A 110 5.18 -12.96 -11.91
C PHE A 110 6.28 -12.95 -12.95
N ALA A 111 6.61 -11.74 -13.43
CA ALA A 111 7.69 -11.54 -14.38
C ALA A 111 9.05 -11.84 -13.73
N GLN A 112 10.02 -12.28 -14.53
CA GLN A 112 11.38 -12.46 -14.04
C GLN A 112 12.01 -11.09 -13.79
N PRO A 113 12.50 -10.83 -12.57
CA PRO A 113 13.13 -9.55 -12.27
C PRO A 113 14.54 -9.46 -12.83
N ARG A 114 14.94 -8.24 -13.15
CA ARG A 114 16.36 -7.93 -13.39
C ARG A 114 16.87 -6.89 -12.38
N ALA A 115 18.16 -6.92 -12.14
CA ALA A 115 18.82 -5.92 -11.30
C ALA A 115 18.78 -4.54 -11.97
N MET A 116 18.49 -3.52 -11.17
CA MET A 116 18.56 -2.11 -11.58
C MET A 116 20.01 -1.66 -11.70
N THR A 117 20.28 -0.83 -12.68
CA THR A 117 21.53 -0.03 -12.76
C THR A 117 21.45 1.15 -11.77
N ALA A 118 22.58 1.77 -11.45
CA ALA A 118 22.63 2.96 -10.61
C ALA A 118 21.79 4.10 -11.22
N ALA A 119 21.87 4.30 -12.53
CA ALA A 119 21.07 5.31 -13.24
C ALA A 119 19.54 5.09 -13.11
N GLU A 120 19.09 3.84 -13.15
CA GLU A 120 17.66 3.51 -12.95
C GLU A 120 17.23 3.68 -11.49
N ILE A 121 18.12 3.48 -10.53
CA ILE A 121 17.88 3.79 -9.13
C ILE A 121 17.69 5.30 -8.95
N ASP A 122 18.60 6.11 -9.51
CA ASP A 122 18.51 7.57 -9.46
C ASP A 122 17.25 8.09 -10.19
N GLU A 123 16.92 7.54 -11.36
CA GLU A 123 15.67 7.84 -12.07
C GLU A 123 14.44 7.54 -11.19
N THR A 124 14.45 6.42 -10.48
CA THR A 124 13.34 6.04 -9.61
C THR A 124 13.16 7.03 -8.45
N ILE A 125 14.24 7.48 -7.82
CA ILE A 125 14.20 8.52 -6.79
C ILE A 125 13.54 9.79 -7.34
N GLN A 126 13.95 10.24 -8.55
CA GLN A 126 13.37 11.42 -9.17
C GLN A 126 11.90 11.25 -9.55
N ARG A 127 11.47 10.03 -9.94
CA ARG A 127 10.06 9.72 -10.20
C ARG A 127 9.21 9.83 -8.94
N PHE A 128 9.65 9.30 -7.78
CA PHE A 128 8.97 9.50 -6.50
C PHE A 128 8.81 10.98 -6.17
N ALA A 129 9.87 11.78 -6.33
CA ALA A 129 9.85 13.21 -6.06
C ALA A 129 8.90 13.97 -7.02
N ALA A 130 8.89 13.62 -8.31
CA ALA A 130 7.99 14.20 -9.30
C ALA A 130 6.53 13.87 -9.01
N THR A 131 6.24 12.62 -8.66
CA THR A 131 4.88 12.17 -8.29
C THR A 131 4.39 12.90 -7.03
N ALA A 132 5.23 13.06 -6.01
CA ALA A 132 4.87 13.80 -4.80
C ALA A 132 4.53 15.26 -5.09
N ASN A 133 5.34 15.95 -5.92
CA ASN A 133 5.06 17.30 -6.35
C ASN A 133 3.74 17.40 -7.16
N ALA A 134 3.49 16.46 -8.06
CA ALA A 134 2.24 16.39 -8.82
C ALA A 134 1.02 16.14 -7.91
N ALA A 135 1.17 15.33 -6.86
CA ALA A 135 0.13 15.11 -5.85
C ALA A 135 -0.18 16.39 -5.07
N GLU A 136 0.84 17.15 -4.66
CA GLU A 136 0.65 18.46 -4.02
C GLU A 136 -0.09 19.44 -4.95
N GLN A 137 0.33 19.56 -6.21
CA GLN A 137 -0.34 20.40 -7.20
C GLN A 137 -1.80 19.96 -7.45
N ALA A 138 -2.11 18.67 -7.32
CA ALA A 138 -3.46 18.16 -7.42
C ALA A 138 -4.31 18.40 -6.15
N GLY A 139 -3.74 18.99 -5.09
CA GLY A 139 -4.46 19.37 -3.88
C GLY A 139 -4.56 18.25 -2.83
N PHE A 140 -3.76 17.18 -2.93
CA PHE A 140 -3.52 16.29 -1.81
C PHE A 140 -2.80 17.04 -0.68
N THR A 141 -2.95 16.60 0.56
CA THR A 141 -2.33 17.22 1.74
C THR A 141 -1.05 16.51 2.19
N GLY A 142 -0.69 15.43 1.53
CA GLY A 142 0.53 14.67 1.80
C GLY A 142 0.68 13.47 0.87
N VAL A 143 1.84 12.83 0.99
CA VAL A 143 2.13 11.52 0.38
C VAL A 143 2.61 10.54 1.44
N GLU A 144 2.38 9.26 1.16
CA GLU A 144 2.98 8.15 1.87
C GLU A 144 3.89 7.37 0.93
N ILE A 145 5.19 7.36 1.21
CA ILE A 145 6.19 6.60 0.48
C ILE A 145 6.10 5.13 0.91
N HIS A 146 5.76 4.25 -0.04
CA HIS A 146 5.53 2.85 0.26
C HIS A 146 6.85 2.05 0.30
N ALA A 147 7.38 1.82 1.51
CA ALA A 147 8.60 1.04 1.77
C ALA A 147 8.33 -0.29 2.48
N ALA A 148 7.15 -0.90 2.23
CA ALA A 148 6.70 -2.13 2.87
C ALA A 148 6.25 -3.18 1.85
N HIS A 149 5.82 -4.36 2.34
CA HIS A 149 5.10 -5.43 1.63
C HIS A 149 5.87 -6.07 0.47
N GLY A 150 7.21 -5.98 0.47
CA GLY A 150 8.04 -6.53 -0.59
C GLY A 150 7.96 -5.76 -1.91
N TYR A 151 7.53 -4.49 -1.90
CA TYR A 151 7.66 -3.58 -3.04
C TYR A 151 9.08 -3.01 -3.14
N LEU A 152 9.38 -2.21 -4.13
CA LEU A 152 10.76 -1.88 -4.50
C LEU A 152 11.62 -1.39 -3.33
N LEU A 153 11.17 -0.40 -2.56
CA LEU A 153 11.94 0.14 -1.44
C LEU A 153 12.13 -0.90 -0.33
N SER A 154 11.10 -1.72 -0.06
CA SER A 154 11.20 -2.85 0.87
C SER A 154 12.16 -3.93 0.36
N GLN A 155 12.22 -4.17 -0.97
CA GLN A 155 13.17 -5.09 -1.57
C GLN A 155 14.62 -4.63 -1.38
N PHE A 156 14.88 -3.32 -1.47
CA PHE A 156 16.21 -2.78 -1.18
C PHE A 156 16.59 -2.95 0.28
N LEU A 157 15.65 -2.78 1.22
CA LEU A 157 15.90 -2.96 2.65
C LEU A 157 16.22 -4.41 3.02
N SER A 158 15.57 -5.38 2.39
CA SER A 158 15.70 -6.80 2.72
C SER A 158 16.97 -7.45 2.14
N PRO A 159 17.82 -8.09 2.94
CA PRO A 159 19.00 -8.81 2.43
C PRO A 159 18.63 -10.06 1.61
N LEU A 160 17.41 -10.59 1.73
CA LEU A 160 16.93 -11.72 0.92
C LEU A 160 16.75 -11.34 -0.54
N THR A 161 16.38 -10.09 -0.82
CA THR A 161 16.08 -9.59 -2.16
C THR A 161 17.18 -8.66 -2.70
N ASN A 162 17.92 -8.01 -1.81
CA ASN A 162 19.04 -7.14 -2.14
C ASN A 162 20.37 -7.84 -1.89
N GLN A 163 20.88 -8.48 -2.93
CA GLN A 163 22.15 -9.20 -2.96
C GLN A 163 23.25 -8.39 -3.67
N ARG A 164 23.12 -7.06 -3.68
CA ARG A 164 24.11 -6.15 -4.28
C ARG A 164 25.34 -6.02 -3.41
N GLU A 165 26.47 -5.80 -4.06
CA GLU A 165 27.80 -5.58 -3.41
C GLU A 165 28.29 -4.13 -3.61
N ASP A 166 27.47 -3.27 -4.27
CA ASP A 166 27.77 -1.86 -4.48
C ASP A 166 27.20 -0.97 -3.34
N ALA A 167 27.23 0.35 -3.55
CA ALA A 167 26.75 1.33 -2.57
C ALA A 167 25.24 1.22 -2.23
N TRP A 168 24.48 0.36 -2.90
CA TRP A 168 23.05 0.15 -2.71
C TRP A 168 22.72 -1.18 -2.00
N GLY A 169 23.73 -1.98 -1.60
CA GLY A 169 23.57 -3.29 -0.97
C GLY A 169 24.58 -3.59 0.11
N GLY A 170 24.58 -4.81 0.64
CA GLY A 170 25.41 -5.26 1.73
C GLY A 170 24.95 -4.74 3.09
N THR A 171 25.57 -3.71 3.65
CA THR A 171 25.20 -3.16 4.96
C THR A 171 23.79 -2.58 5.00
N LEU A 172 23.15 -2.56 6.17
CA LEU A 172 21.83 -1.95 6.33
C LEU A 172 21.81 -0.49 5.87
N ALA A 173 22.86 0.28 6.14
CA ALA A 173 22.99 1.66 5.71
C ALA A 173 22.91 1.80 4.18
N ASN A 174 23.59 0.92 3.45
CA ASN A 174 23.51 0.89 1.99
C ASN A 174 22.12 0.43 1.49
N ARG A 175 21.54 -0.60 2.13
CA ARG A 175 20.21 -1.09 1.78
C ARG A 175 19.12 -0.04 2.03
N ALA A 176 19.27 0.79 3.07
CA ALA A 176 18.33 1.87 3.40
C ALA A 176 18.50 3.12 2.51
N ARG A 177 19.62 3.24 1.80
CA ARG A 177 19.98 4.43 1.01
C ARG A 177 18.85 4.85 0.04
N LEU A 178 18.27 3.90 -0.70
CA LEU A 178 17.20 4.21 -1.64
C LEU A 178 16.00 4.87 -0.94
N LEU A 179 15.57 4.35 0.20
CA LEU A 179 14.47 4.94 0.98
C LEU A 179 14.84 6.36 1.47
N LEU A 180 15.99 6.50 2.11
CA LEU A 180 16.40 7.77 2.71
C LEU A 180 16.60 8.85 1.64
N ASP A 181 17.21 8.52 0.50
CA ASP A 181 17.40 9.44 -0.62
C ASP A 181 16.06 9.79 -1.31
N THR A 182 15.12 8.83 -1.38
CA THR A 182 13.76 9.10 -1.83
C THR A 182 13.04 10.11 -0.92
N VAL A 183 13.12 9.94 0.41
CA VAL A 183 12.54 10.90 1.38
C VAL A 183 13.15 12.29 1.19
N ARG A 184 14.48 12.40 1.08
CA ARG A 184 15.16 13.67 0.83
C ARG A 184 14.71 14.34 -0.46
N ALA A 185 14.66 13.56 -1.55
CA ALA A 185 14.25 14.07 -2.87
C ALA A 185 12.78 14.52 -2.90
N VAL A 186 11.88 13.78 -2.27
CA VAL A 186 10.46 14.15 -2.10
C VAL A 186 10.37 15.44 -1.30
N ARG A 187 11.03 15.51 -0.12
CA ARG A 187 10.96 16.70 0.73
C ARG A 187 11.50 17.96 0.06
N ALA A 188 12.53 17.82 -0.78
CA ALA A 188 13.09 18.93 -1.54
C ALA A 188 12.16 19.46 -2.67
N ARG A 189 11.14 18.71 -3.06
CA ARG A 189 10.22 19.04 -4.17
C ARG A 189 8.86 19.55 -3.72
N VAL A 190 8.49 19.34 -2.45
CA VAL A 190 7.18 19.72 -1.91
C VAL A 190 7.32 20.81 -0.84
N SER A 191 6.24 21.57 -0.60
CA SER A 191 6.23 22.61 0.42
C SER A 191 6.35 22.03 1.84
N ARG A 192 6.75 22.87 2.79
CA ARG A 192 6.87 22.48 4.21
C ARG A 192 5.54 22.07 4.85
N HIS A 193 4.41 22.49 4.28
CA HIS A 193 3.06 22.19 4.78
C HIS A 193 2.47 20.91 4.20
N PHE A 194 3.14 20.34 3.22
CA PHE A 194 2.74 19.07 2.61
C PHE A 194 3.36 17.92 3.39
N CYS A 195 2.53 17.01 3.92
CA CYS A 195 3.00 15.91 4.74
C CYS A 195 3.75 14.85 3.91
N VAL A 196 4.85 14.34 4.46
CA VAL A 196 5.62 13.21 3.90
C VAL A 196 5.68 12.09 4.92
N ALA A 197 4.97 11.01 4.65
CA ALA A 197 4.96 9.81 5.47
C ALA A 197 5.72 8.66 4.82
N VAL A 198 6.09 7.68 5.63
CA VAL A 198 6.73 6.43 5.19
C VAL A 198 5.96 5.24 5.74
N LYS A 199 5.54 4.32 4.87
CA LYS A 199 5.05 3.01 5.27
C LYS A 199 6.21 2.03 5.28
N LEU A 200 6.50 1.47 6.46
CA LEU A 200 7.65 0.58 6.71
C LEU A 200 7.19 -0.79 7.20
N ASN A 201 7.85 -1.86 6.78
CA ASN A 201 7.70 -3.16 7.43
C ASN A 201 8.33 -3.14 8.83
N SER A 202 7.65 -3.74 9.81
CA SER A 202 8.25 -4.11 11.09
C SER A 202 9.29 -5.21 10.91
N ALA A 203 8.99 -6.18 10.06
CA ALA A 203 9.89 -7.25 9.64
C ALA A 203 9.39 -7.89 8.34
N ASP A 204 10.24 -8.68 7.68
CA ASP A 204 9.84 -9.53 6.55
C ASP A 204 9.10 -10.79 7.00
N PHE A 205 9.24 -11.17 8.29
CA PHE A 205 8.77 -12.45 8.84
C PHE A 205 9.32 -13.67 8.08
N GLN A 206 10.55 -13.54 7.62
CA GLN A 206 11.32 -14.56 6.92
C GLN A 206 12.73 -14.64 7.54
N ARG A 207 13.21 -15.87 7.75
CA ARG A 207 14.56 -16.07 8.33
C ARG A 207 15.63 -15.43 7.43
N GLY A 208 16.48 -14.59 8.03
CA GLY A 208 17.53 -13.86 7.32
C GLY A 208 17.04 -12.66 6.51
N GLY A 209 15.77 -12.28 6.62
CA GLY A 209 15.20 -11.08 6.01
C GLY A 209 15.42 -9.82 6.86
N PHE A 210 14.75 -8.74 6.46
CA PHE A 210 14.68 -7.49 7.21
C PHE A 210 14.08 -7.74 8.60
N SER A 211 14.78 -7.38 9.65
CA SER A 211 14.40 -7.65 11.04
C SER A 211 13.77 -6.45 11.74
N GLU A 212 13.22 -6.68 12.94
CA GLU A 212 12.73 -5.60 13.81
C GLU A 212 13.83 -4.64 14.24
N ASP A 213 15.05 -5.13 14.48
CA ASP A 213 16.20 -4.29 14.78
C ASP A 213 16.61 -3.44 13.57
N ASP A 214 16.58 -4.01 12.36
CA ASP A 214 16.78 -3.25 11.12
C ASP A 214 15.72 -2.15 10.97
N ALA A 215 14.45 -2.46 11.21
CA ALA A 215 13.37 -1.49 11.13
C ALA A 215 13.53 -0.36 12.15
N ARG A 216 13.89 -0.70 13.39
CA ARG A 216 14.20 0.28 14.43
C ARG A 216 15.35 1.20 14.00
N GLN A 217 16.41 0.65 13.44
CA GLN A 217 17.56 1.44 12.97
C GLN A 217 17.17 2.36 11.80
N VAL A 218 16.32 1.90 10.88
CA VAL A 218 15.79 2.74 9.78
C VAL A 218 14.95 3.89 10.33
N VAL A 219 14.12 3.67 11.36
CA VAL A 219 13.35 4.73 12.01
C VAL A 219 14.27 5.76 12.67
N LEU A 220 15.36 5.33 13.33
CA LEU A 220 16.36 6.25 13.89
C LEU A 220 16.98 7.15 12.80
N TRP A 221 17.25 6.62 11.61
CA TRP A 221 17.70 7.46 10.49
C TRP A 221 16.61 8.36 9.91
N LEU A 222 15.35 7.92 9.95
CA LEU A 222 14.21 8.77 9.54
C LEU A 222 13.99 9.93 10.53
N ASN A 223 14.38 9.80 11.81
CA ASN A 223 14.35 10.91 12.79
C ASN A 223 15.23 12.10 12.35
N GLU A 224 16.26 11.85 11.57
CA GLU A 224 17.19 12.87 11.03
C GLU A 224 16.58 13.60 9.80
N LEU A 225 15.44 13.14 9.31
CA LEU A 225 14.78 13.66 8.12
C LEU A 225 13.41 14.25 8.46
N PRO A 226 12.92 15.24 7.69
CA PRO A 226 11.60 15.82 7.93
C PRO A 226 10.48 14.89 7.45
N VAL A 227 10.27 13.78 8.19
CA VAL A 227 9.19 12.83 8.03
C VAL A 227 8.09 13.15 9.03
N ASP A 228 6.85 13.25 8.58
CA ASP A 228 5.71 13.69 9.36
C ASP A 228 4.98 12.53 10.05
N LEU A 229 5.12 11.29 9.54
CA LEU A 229 4.51 10.09 10.10
C LEU A 229 5.20 8.82 9.57
N VAL A 230 5.31 7.78 10.42
CA VAL A 230 5.67 6.43 9.99
C VAL A 230 4.49 5.49 10.23
N GLU A 231 4.00 4.83 9.15
CA GLU A 231 3.03 3.76 9.26
C GLU A 231 3.74 2.41 9.34
N LEU A 232 3.46 1.66 10.40
CA LEU A 232 4.01 0.33 10.61
C LEU A 232 3.08 -0.75 10.07
N SER A 233 3.67 -1.64 9.27
CA SER A 233 3.03 -2.81 8.70
C SER A 233 4.03 -3.97 8.69
N GLY A 234 3.86 -5.00 7.86
CA GLY A 234 4.85 -6.07 7.79
C GLY A 234 4.55 -7.15 6.77
N GLY A 235 5.59 -7.91 6.43
CA GLY A 235 5.53 -9.02 5.52
C GLY A 235 5.66 -8.65 4.04
N SER A 236 5.51 -9.67 3.19
CA SER A 236 5.60 -9.59 1.74
C SER A 236 4.60 -10.55 1.09
N TYR A 237 4.61 -10.70 -0.23
CA TYR A 237 3.82 -11.73 -0.90
C TYR A 237 4.26 -13.14 -0.52
N GLU A 238 5.51 -13.34 -0.18
CA GLU A 238 6.09 -14.63 0.25
C GLU A 238 5.76 -14.94 1.73
N SER A 239 5.60 -13.90 2.56
CA SER A 239 5.20 -13.99 3.96
C SER A 239 4.13 -12.93 4.27
N PRO A 240 2.84 -13.20 3.97
CA PRO A 240 1.79 -12.18 3.93
C PRO A 240 1.24 -11.82 5.33
N ALA A 241 2.09 -11.40 6.26
CA ALA A 241 1.72 -10.98 7.62
C ALA A 241 0.67 -9.84 7.60
N MET A 242 0.75 -8.92 6.63
CA MET A 242 -0.22 -7.84 6.45
C MET A 242 -1.65 -8.32 6.17
N GLN A 243 -1.83 -9.59 5.80
CA GLN A 243 -3.14 -10.22 5.61
C GLN A 243 -3.62 -10.99 6.86
N GLY A 244 -2.90 -10.89 7.98
CA GLY A 244 -3.16 -11.66 9.19
C GLY A 244 -2.82 -13.15 9.05
N ARG A 245 -1.92 -13.50 8.13
CA ARG A 245 -1.45 -14.86 7.89
C ARG A 245 0.01 -14.96 8.27
N THR A 246 0.28 -15.56 9.40
CA THR A 246 1.62 -15.98 9.82
C THR A 246 1.68 -17.48 9.99
N ALA A 247 2.87 -18.04 9.94
CA ALA A 247 3.07 -19.49 10.03
C ALA A 247 2.64 -20.07 11.40
N ASP A 248 2.58 -19.26 12.45
CA ASP A 248 2.35 -19.73 13.84
C ASP A 248 0.90 -19.62 14.33
N GLY A 249 -0.04 -19.19 13.53
CA GLY A 249 -1.47 -19.11 13.88
C GLY A 249 -1.84 -18.15 15.02
N ARG A 250 -0.87 -17.67 15.82
CA ARG A 250 -1.13 -16.77 16.96
C ARG A 250 -1.52 -15.39 16.52
N THR A 251 -0.91 -14.91 15.44
CA THR A 251 -1.18 -13.60 14.84
C THR A 251 -2.56 -13.50 14.20
N LEU A 252 -3.12 -14.66 13.77
CA LEU A 252 -4.45 -14.72 13.16
C LEU A 252 -5.59 -14.39 14.14
N ALA A 253 -5.38 -14.58 15.43
CA ALA A 253 -6.39 -14.33 16.46
C ALA A 253 -6.34 -12.90 17.02
N ARG A 254 -5.31 -12.13 16.73
CA ARG A 254 -5.09 -10.77 17.26
C ARG A 254 -5.42 -9.72 16.22
N GLU A 255 -6.15 -8.70 16.62
CA GLU A 255 -6.22 -7.42 15.90
C GLU A 255 -5.02 -6.56 16.32
N ALA A 256 -4.65 -5.55 15.50
CA ALA A 256 -3.45 -4.75 15.67
C ALA A 256 -2.15 -5.60 15.71
N PHE A 257 -1.93 -6.39 14.65
CA PHE A 257 -0.83 -7.36 14.53
C PHE A 257 0.56 -6.81 14.84
N PHE A 258 0.76 -5.52 14.67
CA PHE A 258 2.06 -4.86 14.82
C PHE A 258 2.15 -3.98 16.06
N LEU A 259 1.21 -4.10 17.03
CA LEU A 259 1.13 -3.19 18.18
C LEU A 259 2.36 -3.29 19.10
N GLU A 260 2.82 -4.50 19.43
CA GLU A 260 3.99 -4.69 20.31
C GLU A 260 5.24 -4.03 19.71
N PHE A 261 5.45 -4.21 18.40
CA PHE A 261 6.53 -3.56 17.68
C PHE A 261 6.33 -2.03 17.63
N ALA A 262 5.09 -1.58 17.39
CA ALA A 262 4.79 -0.14 17.35
C ALA A 262 5.07 0.58 18.66
N GLN A 263 4.86 -0.06 19.80
CA GLN A 263 5.23 0.49 21.11
C GLN A 263 6.74 0.68 21.24
N THR A 264 7.53 -0.32 20.80
CA THR A 264 8.98 -0.24 20.78
C THR A 264 9.46 0.90 19.87
N ILE A 265 8.85 1.04 18.69
CA ILE A 265 9.21 2.11 17.75
C ILE A 265 8.76 3.48 18.26
N ALA A 266 7.56 3.60 18.83
CA ALA A 266 7.06 4.87 19.36
C ALA A 266 7.97 5.46 20.46
N SER A 267 8.71 4.61 21.18
CA SER A 267 9.66 5.06 22.19
C SER A 267 10.94 5.69 21.63
N VAL A 268 11.27 5.46 20.35
CA VAL A 268 12.49 5.95 19.70
C VAL A 268 12.23 6.87 18.50
N ALA A 269 11.00 6.90 17.99
CA ALA A 269 10.60 7.75 16.88
C ALA A 269 10.39 9.20 17.34
N SER A 270 10.88 10.17 16.56
CA SER A 270 10.61 11.61 16.78
C SER A 270 9.31 12.07 16.10
N MET A 271 8.81 11.29 15.16
CA MET A 271 7.55 11.55 14.45
C MET A 271 6.42 10.67 14.98
N PRO A 272 5.15 11.06 14.78
CA PRO A 272 3.98 10.23 15.07
C PRO A 272 4.05 8.85 14.39
N ILE A 273 3.57 7.81 15.09
CA ILE A 273 3.47 6.44 14.58
C ILE A 273 2.02 6.10 14.29
N MET A 274 1.76 5.52 13.15
CA MET A 274 0.51 4.90 12.75
C MET A 274 0.65 3.39 12.76
N VAL A 275 -0.34 2.69 13.27
CA VAL A 275 -0.42 1.22 13.22
C VAL A 275 -1.61 0.79 12.40
N THR A 276 -1.36 -0.15 11.51
CA THR A 276 -2.38 -0.86 10.74
C THR A 276 -2.33 -2.37 11.07
N GLY A 277 -3.29 -3.15 10.61
CA GLY A 277 -3.26 -4.60 10.73
C GLY A 277 -4.47 -5.20 11.44
N GLY A 278 -5.57 -5.42 10.72
CA GLY A 278 -6.72 -6.18 11.19
C GLY A 278 -7.65 -5.47 12.18
N ILE A 279 -7.43 -4.21 12.50
CA ILE A 279 -8.26 -3.44 13.44
C ILE A 279 -9.66 -3.25 12.86
N ARG A 280 -10.69 -3.67 13.62
CA ARG A 280 -12.10 -3.66 13.22
C ARG A 280 -13.08 -3.45 14.37
N ARG A 281 -12.57 -3.30 15.60
CA ARG A 281 -13.34 -3.06 16.83
C ARG A 281 -12.87 -1.79 17.52
N ARG A 282 -13.81 -1.01 18.03
CA ARG A 282 -13.52 0.24 18.76
C ARG A 282 -12.58 0.02 19.94
N ALA A 283 -12.85 -0.98 20.78
CA ALA A 283 -12.03 -1.26 21.96
C ALA A 283 -10.56 -1.56 21.63
N ILE A 284 -10.28 -2.18 20.46
CA ILE A 284 -8.91 -2.41 20.00
C ILE A 284 -8.27 -1.10 19.50
N ALA A 285 -9.03 -0.29 18.76
CA ALA A 285 -8.54 1.02 18.32
C ALA A 285 -8.19 1.93 19.52
N GLU A 286 -9.04 1.96 20.55
CA GLU A 286 -8.78 2.70 21.80
C GLU A 286 -7.55 2.16 22.55
N GLN A 287 -7.35 0.84 22.60
CA GLN A 287 -6.14 0.24 23.15
C GLN A 287 -4.89 0.66 22.39
N VAL A 288 -4.92 0.68 21.07
CA VAL A 288 -3.78 1.11 20.23
C VAL A 288 -3.38 2.54 20.59
N ILE A 289 -4.34 3.46 20.69
CA ILE A 289 -4.09 4.85 21.10
C ILE A 289 -3.57 4.94 22.54
N ALA A 290 -4.15 4.17 23.47
CA ALA A 290 -3.71 4.15 24.88
C ALA A 290 -2.25 3.66 25.04
N HIS A 291 -1.72 2.94 24.07
CA HIS A 291 -0.33 2.47 24.05
C HIS A 291 0.65 3.42 23.32
N GLY A 292 0.26 4.69 23.11
CA GLY A 292 1.14 5.74 22.58
C GLY A 292 1.24 5.81 21.06
N VAL A 293 0.42 5.05 20.34
CA VAL A 293 0.31 5.16 18.89
C VAL A 293 -0.58 6.35 18.53
N ALA A 294 -0.13 7.22 17.64
CA ALA A 294 -0.82 8.46 17.31
C ALA A 294 -2.02 8.25 16.36
N VAL A 295 -1.96 7.27 15.47
CA VAL A 295 -2.96 7.06 14.42
C VAL A 295 -3.29 5.57 14.27
N VAL A 296 -4.58 5.26 14.19
CA VAL A 296 -5.09 3.90 13.90
C VAL A 296 -5.43 3.77 12.41
N GLY A 297 -4.77 2.83 11.74
CA GLY A 297 -5.01 2.53 10.32
C GLY A 297 -5.98 1.37 10.12
N MET A 298 -6.99 1.56 9.29
CA MET A 298 -7.98 0.55 8.94
C MET A 298 -8.16 0.48 7.43
N ALA A 299 -7.98 -0.71 6.84
CA ALA A 299 -8.20 -0.92 5.41
C ALA A 299 -9.43 -1.80 5.16
N THR A 300 -9.35 -3.10 5.45
CA THR A 300 -10.44 -4.07 5.16
C THR A 300 -11.73 -3.72 5.91
N ALA A 301 -11.63 -3.24 7.16
CA ALA A 301 -12.78 -2.82 7.93
C ALA A 301 -13.56 -1.69 7.22
N LEU A 302 -12.84 -0.66 6.72
CA LEU A 302 -13.46 0.45 6.00
C LEU A 302 -13.90 0.08 4.57
N ALA A 303 -13.29 -0.95 3.96
CA ALA A 303 -13.78 -1.48 2.68
C ALA A 303 -15.17 -2.11 2.80
N ILE A 304 -15.59 -2.53 4.00
CA ILE A 304 -16.87 -3.18 4.29
C ILE A 304 -17.84 -2.22 4.97
N ALA A 305 -17.35 -1.43 5.90
CA ALA A 305 -18.12 -0.49 6.71
C ALA A 305 -17.49 0.91 6.69
N PRO A 306 -17.66 1.69 5.60
CA PRO A 306 -17.01 2.99 5.45
C PRO A 306 -17.39 3.99 6.53
N ASN A 307 -18.58 3.88 7.13
CA ASN A 307 -19.08 4.77 8.19
C ASN A 307 -18.66 4.34 9.61
N LEU A 308 -17.72 3.41 9.74
CA LEU A 308 -17.28 2.89 11.04
C LEU A 308 -16.68 3.98 11.95
N PRO A 309 -15.87 4.94 11.46
CA PRO A 309 -15.37 6.01 12.29
C PRO A 309 -16.46 6.90 12.89
N ASN A 310 -17.48 7.31 12.12
CA ASN A 310 -18.61 8.08 12.63
C ASN A 310 -19.38 7.32 13.70
N ASP A 311 -19.63 6.02 13.51
CA ASP A 311 -20.30 5.18 14.52
C ASP A 311 -19.53 5.19 15.83
N TRP A 312 -18.22 4.97 15.80
CA TRP A 312 -17.39 4.96 17.00
C TRP A 312 -17.29 6.32 17.69
N LEU A 313 -17.18 7.40 16.92
CA LEU A 313 -17.17 8.78 17.44
C LEU A 313 -18.50 9.14 18.12
N ALA A 314 -19.62 8.62 17.61
CA ALA A 314 -20.95 8.77 18.23
C ALA A 314 -21.17 7.86 19.45
N GLY A 315 -20.17 7.10 19.88
CA GLY A 315 -20.26 6.18 21.03
C GLY A 315 -20.74 4.78 20.68
N GLY A 316 -20.98 4.47 19.38
CA GLY A 316 -21.35 3.13 18.91
C GLY A 316 -20.21 2.12 19.03
N ASN A 317 -20.57 0.83 18.95
CA ASN A 317 -19.64 -0.30 19.04
C ASN A 317 -19.78 -1.25 17.82
N ARG A 318 -20.12 -0.72 16.66
CA ARG A 318 -20.21 -1.50 15.43
C ARG A 318 -18.89 -2.20 15.15
N ILE A 319 -18.96 -3.45 14.74
CA ILE A 319 -17.82 -4.26 14.33
C ILE A 319 -17.91 -4.47 12.82
N ALA A 320 -16.81 -4.30 12.11
CA ALA A 320 -16.76 -4.65 10.70
C ALA A 320 -16.61 -6.18 10.55
N GLU A 321 -17.66 -6.84 10.09
CA GLU A 321 -17.67 -8.29 9.87
C GLU A 321 -16.97 -8.62 8.56
N ILE A 322 -15.69 -9.02 8.67
CA ILE A 322 -14.88 -9.39 7.52
C ILE A 322 -15.32 -10.77 7.01
N PRO A 323 -15.76 -10.89 5.74
CA PRO A 323 -16.19 -12.17 5.20
C PRO A 323 -15.03 -13.17 5.18
N ARG A 324 -15.31 -14.40 5.60
CA ARG A 324 -14.35 -15.52 5.58
C ARG A 324 -14.81 -16.59 4.61
N VAL A 325 -13.86 -17.20 3.94
CA VAL A 325 -14.10 -18.32 3.03
C VAL A 325 -13.32 -19.53 3.54
N ASP A 326 -14.04 -20.58 3.94
CA ASP A 326 -13.47 -21.82 4.48
C ASP A 326 -13.44 -22.92 3.42
N TRP A 327 -12.64 -22.75 2.39
CA TRP A 327 -12.37 -23.78 1.42
C TRP A 327 -11.14 -24.60 1.82
N ASN A 328 -11.09 -25.87 1.40
CA ASN A 328 -9.96 -26.78 1.68
C ASN A 328 -8.64 -26.22 1.12
N ASP A 329 -8.65 -25.68 -0.09
CA ASP A 329 -7.49 -24.97 -0.65
C ASP A 329 -7.40 -23.57 -0.03
N LYS A 330 -6.45 -23.39 0.89
CA LYS A 330 -6.24 -22.13 1.62
C LYS A 330 -5.80 -20.97 0.70
N GLY A 331 -5.11 -21.26 -0.40
CA GLY A 331 -4.75 -20.27 -1.40
C GLY A 331 -5.98 -19.73 -2.12
N MET A 332 -6.84 -20.64 -2.60
CA MET A 332 -8.11 -20.27 -3.25
C MET A 332 -9.07 -19.59 -2.27
N ALA A 333 -9.14 -20.02 -1.01
CA ALA A 333 -9.93 -19.35 0.02
C ALA A 333 -9.49 -17.90 0.23
N GLY A 334 -8.18 -17.66 0.25
CA GLY A 334 -7.63 -16.30 0.34
C GLY A 334 -7.99 -15.42 -0.85
N LEU A 335 -7.84 -15.93 -2.06
CA LEU A 335 -8.22 -15.22 -3.29
C LEU A 335 -9.73 -14.89 -3.32
N ALA A 336 -10.58 -15.85 -2.92
CA ALA A 336 -12.02 -15.65 -2.84
C ALA A 336 -12.40 -14.61 -1.76
N THR A 337 -11.74 -14.62 -0.60
CA THR A 337 -11.92 -13.60 0.46
C THR A 337 -11.57 -12.20 -0.07
N MET A 338 -10.42 -12.05 -0.74
CA MET A 338 -10.04 -10.78 -1.35
C MET A 338 -11.04 -10.33 -2.43
N SER A 339 -11.54 -11.26 -3.24
CA SER A 339 -12.56 -10.96 -4.26
C SER A 339 -13.89 -10.53 -3.65
N LEU A 340 -14.27 -11.08 -2.49
CA LEU A 340 -15.42 -10.60 -1.72
C LEU A 340 -15.22 -9.16 -1.27
N VAL A 341 -14.08 -8.82 -0.66
CA VAL A 341 -13.78 -7.45 -0.22
C VAL A 341 -13.84 -6.48 -1.42
N LYS A 342 -13.31 -6.88 -2.58
CA LYS A 342 -13.42 -6.07 -3.80
C LYS A 342 -14.87 -5.88 -4.26
N ARG A 343 -15.79 -6.82 -4.01
CA ARG A 343 -17.22 -6.65 -4.31
C ARG A 343 -17.84 -5.52 -3.49
N TYR A 344 -17.48 -5.40 -2.20
CA TYR A 344 -17.92 -4.27 -1.36
C TYR A 344 -17.40 -2.95 -1.92
N LEU A 345 -16.09 -2.85 -2.19
CA LEU A 345 -15.50 -1.65 -2.80
C LEU A 345 -16.23 -1.25 -4.10
N TRP A 346 -16.57 -2.24 -4.94
CA TRP A 346 -17.29 -1.99 -6.19
C TRP A 346 -18.73 -1.54 -6.00
N SER A 347 -19.39 -1.95 -4.95
CA SER A 347 -20.73 -1.46 -4.65
C SER A 347 -20.69 0.03 -4.32
N PHE A 348 -19.81 0.44 -3.42
CA PHE A 348 -19.62 1.86 -3.11
C PHE A 348 -19.13 2.66 -4.33
N ALA A 349 -18.20 2.13 -5.11
CA ALA A 349 -17.73 2.76 -6.36
C ALA A 349 -18.85 2.96 -7.41
N LYS A 350 -19.93 2.19 -7.34
CA LYS A 350 -21.15 2.35 -8.15
C LYS A 350 -22.21 3.24 -7.50
N GLY A 351 -21.94 3.75 -6.29
CA GLY A 351 -22.93 4.51 -5.50
C GLY A 351 -24.09 3.63 -5.01
N LYS A 352 -23.82 2.36 -4.69
CA LYS A 352 -24.82 1.39 -4.23
C LYS A 352 -24.42 0.83 -2.87
N GLU A 353 -25.40 0.57 -2.03
CA GLU A 353 -25.18 -0.23 -0.83
C GLU A 353 -24.77 -1.67 -1.22
N PRO A 354 -23.80 -2.27 -0.51
CA PRO A 354 -23.45 -3.66 -0.71
C PRO A 354 -24.64 -4.59 -0.42
N ALA A 355 -24.74 -5.68 -1.18
CA ALA A 355 -25.70 -6.73 -0.84
C ALA A 355 -25.29 -7.40 0.49
N THR A 356 -26.28 -7.92 1.21
CA THR A 356 -26.06 -8.63 2.49
C THR A 356 -25.19 -9.87 2.34
N HIS A 357 -25.25 -10.52 1.18
CA HIS A 357 -24.46 -11.72 0.86
C HIS A 357 -23.93 -11.69 -0.57
N TYR A 358 -22.67 -12.03 -0.72
CA TYR A 358 -22.03 -12.29 -2.00
C TYR A 358 -21.49 -13.72 -2.05
N SER A 359 -21.76 -14.44 -3.15
CA SER A 359 -21.15 -15.74 -3.38
C SER A 359 -19.62 -15.60 -3.55
N PRO A 360 -18.79 -16.31 -2.77
CA PRO A 360 -17.33 -16.28 -2.92
C PRO A 360 -16.87 -16.73 -4.31
N PHE A 361 -17.48 -17.80 -4.83
CA PHE A 361 -17.16 -18.34 -6.14
C PHE A 361 -17.46 -17.33 -7.27
N VAL A 362 -18.67 -16.76 -7.29
CA VAL A 362 -19.07 -15.75 -8.28
C VAL A 362 -18.17 -14.52 -8.18
N SER A 363 -17.84 -14.09 -6.96
CA SER A 363 -16.95 -12.94 -6.74
C SER A 363 -15.57 -13.18 -7.30
N LEU A 364 -15.02 -14.38 -7.09
CA LEU A 364 -13.72 -14.79 -7.63
C LEU A 364 -13.73 -14.80 -9.16
N VAL A 365 -14.73 -15.42 -9.79
CA VAL A 365 -14.84 -15.50 -11.26
C VAL A 365 -14.96 -14.11 -11.89
N VAL A 366 -15.79 -13.24 -11.32
CA VAL A 366 -15.97 -11.87 -11.79
C VAL A 366 -14.69 -11.05 -11.63
N ASP A 367 -13.98 -11.17 -10.50
CA ASP A 367 -12.71 -10.48 -10.27
C ASP A 367 -11.63 -10.94 -11.27
N GLN A 368 -11.49 -12.24 -11.50
CA GLN A 368 -10.53 -12.79 -12.46
C GLN A 368 -10.82 -12.36 -13.91
N TRP A 369 -12.09 -12.40 -14.31
CA TRP A 369 -12.50 -11.92 -15.64
C TRP A 369 -12.15 -10.44 -15.82
N ARG A 370 -12.44 -9.63 -14.82
CA ARG A 370 -12.15 -8.21 -14.83
C ARG A 370 -10.64 -7.91 -14.89
N LEU A 371 -9.84 -8.60 -14.07
CA LEU A 371 -8.38 -8.44 -14.10
C LEU A 371 -7.81 -8.74 -15.50
N LYS A 372 -8.32 -9.76 -16.20
CA LYS A 372 -7.93 -10.04 -17.60
C LYS A 372 -8.28 -8.90 -18.56
N GLN A 373 -9.46 -8.26 -18.40
CA GLN A 373 -9.83 -7.10 -19.23
C GLN A 373 -8.92 -5.90 -18.96
N LEU A 374 -8.64 -5.64 -17.66
CA LEU A 374 -7.72 -4.58 -17.26
C LEU A 374 -6.30 -4.82 -17.78
N ALA A 375 -5.79 -6.06 -17.72
CA ALA A 375 -4.47 -6.41 -18.23
C ALA A 375 -4.36 -6.16 -19.76
N ARG A 376 -5.41 -6.50 -20.53
CA ARG A 376 -5.46 -6.19 -21.97
C ARG A 376 -5.43 -4.68 -22.22
N ARG A 377 -6.15 -3.89 -21.43
CA ARG A 377 -6.19 -2.43 -21.53
C ARG A 377 -4.83 -1.82 -21.18
N TYR A 378 -4.23 -2.25 -20.08
CA TYR A 378 -2.92 -1.80 -19.66
C TYR A 378 -1.85 -2.07 -20.72
N ARG A 379 -1.78 -3.29 -21.28
CA ARG A 379 -0.82 -3.62 -22.35
C ARG A 379 -0.97 -2.73 -23.59
N LYS A 380 -2.22 -2.41 -24.00
CA LYS A 380 -2.46 -1.48 -25.11
C LYS A 380 -1.96 -0.07 -24.77
N TRP A 381 -2.22 0.38 -23.56
CA TRP A 381 -1.75 1.68 -23.10
C TRP A 381 -0.21 1.73 -22.99
N LEU A 382 0.41 0.70 -22.44
CA LEU A 382 1.87 0.61 -22.36
C LEU A 382 2.51 0.65 -23.75
N ALA A 383 1.98 -0.13 -24.72
CA ALA A 383 2.48 -0.14 -26.11
C ALA A 383 2.28 1.18 -26.85
N SER A 384 1.35 2.04 -26.43
CA SER A 384 1.16 3.36 -27.04
C SER A 384 2.15 4.42 -26.52
N ARG A 385 2.99 4.07 -25.54
CA ARG A 385 4.01 4.95 -24.91
C ARG A 385 5.44 4.61 -25.32
N SER A 386 5.62 3.44 -25.95
CA SER A 386 6.88 3.02 -26.59
C SER A 386 6.94 3.52 -28.03
#